data_a100989c21a8870fb2eee2d539eba162
#
_entry.id   a100989c21a8870fb2eee2d539eba162
#
_cell.length_a   1.000
_cell.length_b   1.000
_cell.length_c   1.000
_cell.angle_alpha   90.00
_cell.angle_beta   90.00
_cell.angle_gamma   90.00
#
_symmetry.space_group_name_H-M   'P 1'
#
loop_
_entity.id
_entity.type
_entity.pdbx_description
1 polymer ?
#
loop_
_entity_poly.entity_id
_entity_poly.type
_entity_poly.pdbx_seq_one_letter_code
_entity_poly.pdbx_strand_id
1 'polypeptide(L)'
;MIRTGLRTKRALRDFAGSASHNWGPPTLTFANGISQLGEAQYSSMANQSSGLNVEMFKGLSRHSLTFGGDFRRQQTNTLSQQDARGTFTFTGAAAGSDFAGFLLGVPDTASIAYGNADKYFRSNAWDASVADDWRVGAGFSLALAARWEYNSPISERYGRLVNMAIAGNF
;
A
#
# COMPACT_ATOMS: atom_id res chain seq x y z
N MET A 1 -19.10 21.38 36.94
CA MET A 1 -19.85 21.60 35.71
C MET A 1 -18.94 21.38 34.52
N ILE A 2 -19.35 20.56 33.55
CA ILE A 2 -18.74 20.28 32.25
C ILE A 2 -17.37 19.55 32.30
N ARG A 3 -17.40 18.25 32.57
CA ARG A 3 -16.32 17.30 32.23
C ARG A 3 -16.78 16.18 31.30
N THR A 4 -17.96 16.30 30.69
CA THR A 4 -18.58 15.23 29.89
C THR A 4 -18.01 15.17 28.47
N GLY A 5 -17.54 16.28 27.90
CA GLY A 5 -17.05 16.31 26.51
C GLY A 5 -15.69 15.66 26.29
N LEU A 6 -14.82 15.61 27.29
CA LEU A 6 -13.49 15.00 27.14
C LEU A 6 -13.53 13.46 27.21
N ARG A 7 -14.44 12.91 27.98
CA ARG A 7 -14.59 11.44 28.09
C ARG A 7 -15.17 10.82 26.81
N THR A 8 -16.13 11.51 26.19
CA THR A 8 -16.75 11.04 24.94
C THR A 8 -15.76 11.07 23.77
N LYS A 9 -14.94 12.13 23.69
CA LYS A 9 -13.88 12.23 22.66
C LYS A 9 -12.78 11.17 22.85
N ARG A 10 -12.48 10.81 24.09
CA ARG A 10 -11.48 9.78 24.39
C ARG A 10 -11.99 8.38 24.06
N ALA A 11 -13.24 8.08 24.38
CA ALA A 11 -13.88 6.81 24.05
C ALA A 11 -14.01 6.62 22.53
N LEU A 12 -14.36 7.64 21.77
CA LEU A 12 -14.35 7.62 20.30
C LEU A 12 -12.94 7.41 19.70
N ARG A 13 -11.91 7.99 20.34
CA ARG A 13 -10.52 7.76 19.96
C ARG A 13 -10.08 6.31 20.16
N ASP A 14 -10.46 5.73 21.29
CA ASP A 14 -10.09 4.36 21.65
C ASP A 14 -10.87 3.34 20.81
N PHE A 15 -12.08 3.68 20.39
CA PHE A 15 -12.94 2.83 19.56
C PHE A 15 -12.52 2.82 18.07
N ALA A 16 -12.09 3.96 17.52
CA ALA A 16 -11.69 4.08 16.11
C ALA A 16 -10.19 3.77 15.86
N GLY A 17 -9.48 3.22 16.86
CA GLY A 17 -8.03 3.23 16.87
C GLY A 17 -7.51 4.68 17.01
N SER A 18 -6.30 4.88 17.46
CA SER A 18 -5.74 6.20 17.79
C SER A 18 -5.58 7.16 16.61
N ALA A 19 -5.88 6.72 15.38
CA ALA A 19 -5.66 7.49 14.17
C ALA A 19 -6.88 8.36 13.80
N SER A 20 -6.69 9.67 13.76
CA SER A 20 -7.76 10.64 13.48
C SER A 20 -8.44 10.46 12.12
N HIS A 21 -7.77 9.84 11.15
CA HIS A 21 -8.34 9.56 9.84
C HIS A 21 -9.42 8.46 9.84
N ASN A 22 -9.52 7.68 10.93
CA ASN A 22 -10.60 6.72 11.12
C ASN A 22 -11.83 7.32 11.82
N TRP A 23 -11.79 8.59 12.16
CA TRP A 23 -12.93 9.25 12.80
C TRP A 23 -13.98 9.63 11.74
N GLY A 24 -15.22 9.39 12.06
CA GLY A 24 -16.36 9.70 11.21
C GLY A 24 -17.55 8.81 11.52
N PRO A 25 -18.68 9.02 10.83
CA PRO A 25 -19.85 8.18 10.98
C PRO A 25 -19.58 6.76 10.45
N PRO A 26 -20.23 5.73 11.02
CA PRO A 26 -20.25 4.42 10.45
C PRO A 26 -21.00 4.40 9.12
N THR A 27 -20.85 3.35 8.37
CA THR A 27 -21.66 3.08 7.18
C THR A 27 -23.00 2.49 7.59
N LEU A 28 -24.11 3.08 7.11
CA LEU A 28 -25.46 2.61 7.34
C LEU A 28 -26.04 2.15 6.00
N THR A 29 -26.47 0.90 5.93
CA THR A 29 -27.09 0.29 4.75
C THR A 29 -28.53 -0.10 5.03
N PHE A 30 -29.40 0.12 4.04
CA PHE A 30 -30.84 -0.14 4.12
C PHE A 30 -31.27 -1.05 2.97
N ALA A 31 -32.29 -1.86 3.20
CA ALA A 31 -32.81 -2.78 2.17
C ALA A 31 -33.84 -2.15 1.22
N ASN A 32 -34.60 -1.14 1.67
CA ASN A 32 -35.82 -0.66 0.99
C ASN A 32 -35.71 0.79 0.51
N GLY A 33 -34.86 1.06 -0.47
CA GLY A 33 -34.89 2.32 -1.22
C GLY A 33 -34.22 3.53 -0.56
N ILE A 34 -33.70 3.40 0.66
CA ILE A 34 -32.88 4.42 1.28
C ILE A 34 -31.46 4.21 0.83
N SER A 35 -30.85 5.26 0.27
CA SER A 35 -29.43 5.21 -0.12
C SER A 35 -28.56 5.00 1.10
N GLN A 36 -27.46 4.29 0.90
CA GLN A 36 -26.43 4.11 1.91
C GLN A 36 -25.95 5.45 2.46
N LEU A 37 -25.88 5.57 3.77
CA LEU A 37 -25.34 6.73 4.49
C LEU A 37 -23.96 6.37 5.01
N GLY A 38 -23.02 7.29 4.91
CA GLY A 38 -21.65 7.10 5.37
C GLY A 38 -20.67 7.97 4.59
N GLU A 39 -19.42 7.92 4.99
CA GLU A 39 -18.32 8.60 4.30
C GLU A 39 -17.37 7.58 3.70
N ALA A 40 -16.66 8.00 2.65
CA ALA A 40 -15.59 7.19 2.06
C ALA A 40 -14.54 6.82 3.11
N GLN A 41 -14.08 5.56 3.06
CA GLN A 41 -12.99 5.12 3.93
C GLN A 41 -11.70 5.84 3.55
N TYR A 42 -10.92 6.18 4.55
CA TYR A 42 -9.64 6.84 4.33
C TYR A 42 -8.65 5.88 3.65
N SER A 43 -8.04 6.34 2.59
CA SER A 43 -6.90 5.66 1.98
C SER A 43 -5.82 6.67 1.63
N SER A 44 -4.57 6.26 1.78
CA SER A 44 -3.41 7.06 1.43
C SER A 44 -2.33 6.18 0.82
N MET A 45 -1.68 6.66 -0.22
CA MET A 45 -0.56 6.00 -0.85
C MET A 45 0.57 7.01 -1.07
N ALA A 46 1.74 6.71 -0.56
CA ALA A 46 2.94 7.50 -0.78
C ALA A 46 4.01 6.63 -1.45
N ASN A 47 4.43 7.05 -2.64
CA ASN A 47 5.50 6.39 -3.40
C ASN A 47 6.73 7.27 -3.39
N GLN A 48 7.87 6.67 -3.06
CA GLN A 48 9.17 7.33 -3.10
C GLN A 48 10.15 6.45 -3.86
N SER A 49 10.83 7.03 -4.85
CA SER A 49 11.94 6.39 -5.55
C SER A 49 13.20 7.23 -5.33
N SER A 50 14.26 6.57 -4.95
CA SER A 50 15.58 7.18 -4.80
C SER A 50 16.58 6.36 -5.60
N GLY A 51 17.43 7.02 -6.37
CA GLY A 51 18.39 6.34 -7.21
C GLY A 51 19.72 7.04 -7.26
N LEU A 52 20.76 6.27 -7.53
CA LEU A 52 22.11 6.73 -7.82
C LEU A 52 22.54 6.08 -9.13
N ASN A 53 22.92 6.88 -10.09
CA ASN A 53 23.50 6.45 -11.36
C ASN A 53 24.94 6.95 -11.43
N VAL A 54 25.86 6.10 -11.87
CA VAL A 54 27.26 6.42 -12.07
C VAL A 54 27.66 5.88 -13.45
N GLU A 55 28.26 6.73 -14.24
CA GLU A 55 28.85 6.37 -15.53
C GLU A 55 30.30 6.83 -15.59
N MET A 56 31.19 5.95 -16.00
CA MET A 56 32.61 6.21 -16.14
C MET A 56 33.07 5.86 -17.53
N PHE A 57 33.82 6.75 -18.15
CA PHE A 57 34.37 6.58 -19.48
C PHE A 57 35.89 6.55 -19.41
N LYS A 58 36.52 5.61 -20.15
CA LYS A 58 37.99 5.52 -20.25
C LYS A 58 38.39 5.24 -21.70
N GLY A 59 38.99 6.24 -22.35
CA GLY A 59 39.62 6.11 -23.65
C GLY A 59 41.03 5.52 -23.52
N LEU A 60 41.34 4.51 -24.32
CA LEU A 60 42.65 3.94 -24.59
C LEU A 60 42.89 4.04 -26.09
N SER A 61 44.14 3.85 -26.56
CA SER A 61 44.46 4.10 -28.00
C SER A 61 43.59 3.29 -28.99
N ARG A 62 43.15 2.10 -28.62
CA ARG A 62 42.31 1.23 -29.44
C ARG A 62 40.98 0.83 -28.79
N HIS A 63 40.77 1.17 -27.52
CA HIS A 63 39.59 0.82 -26.74
C HIS A 63 38.90 2.06 -26.22
N SER A 64 37.59 2.04 -26.21
CA SER A 64 36.76 3.06 -25.62
C SER A 64 35.82 2.36 -24.62
N LEU A 65 36.25 2.36 -23.36
CA LEU A 65 35.54 1.63 -22.30
C LEU A 65 34.55 2.56 -21.62
N THR A 66 33.33 2.05 -21.47
CA THR A 66 32.26 2.68 -20.67
C THR A 66 31.84 1.71 -19.57
N PHE A 67 31.77 2.19 -18.34
CA PHE A 67 31.31 1.48 -17.17
C PHE A 67 30.09 2.20 -16.62
N GLY A 68 29.00 1.50 -16.42
CA GLY A 68 27.78 2.04 -15.84
C GLY A 68 27.36 1.28 -14.59
N GLY A 69 26.77 1.99 -13.64
CA GLY A 69 26.13 1.40 -12.48
C GLY A 69 24.91 2.20 -12.06
N ASP A 70 23.81 1.53 -11.77
CA ASP A 70 22.57 2.14 -11.25
C ASP A 70 22.13 1.39 -10.00
N PHE A 71 21.74 2.16 -9.00
CA PHE A 71 21.06 1.65 -7.82
C PHE A 71 19.76 2.42 -7.65
N ARG A 72 18.65 1.71 -7.52
CA ARG A 72 17.33 2.31 -7.29
C ARG A 72 16.66 1.64 -6.11
N ARG A 73 16.18 2.46 -5.19
CA ARG A 73 15.34 2.05 -4.06
C ARG A 73 13.93 2.57 -4.25
N GLN A 74 12.96 1.67 -4.24
CA GLN A 74 11.54 1.99 -4.29
C GLN A 74 10.89 1.73 -2.93
N GLN A 75 10.09 2.67 -2.50
CA GLN A 75 9.35 2.62 -1.24
C GLN A 75 7.90 2.99 -1.53
N THR A 76 6.97 2.11 -1.16
CA THR A 76 5.53 2.36 -1.26
C THR A 76 4.93 2.18 0.12
N ASN A 77 4.39 3.25 0.67
CA ASN A 77 3.66 3.23 1.92
C ASN A 77 2.18 3.33 1.58
N THR A 78 1.41 2.33 1.96
CA THR A 78 -0.03 2.28 1.68
C THR A 78 -0.78 2.13 2.98
N LEU A 79 -1.75 3.00 3.19
CA LEU A 79 -2.80 2.87 4.18
C LEU A 79 -4.13 2.76 3.44
N SER A 80 -4.80 1.64 3.57
CA SER A 80 -6.13 1.41 2.99
C SER A 80 -6.97 0.69 4.03
N GLN A 81 -7.62 1.47 4.85
CA GLN A 81 -8.51 0.98 5.88
C GLN A 81 -9.83 0.55 5.22
N GLN A 82 -10.30 -0.65 5.55
CA GLN A 82 -11.59 -1.14 5.13
C GLN A 82 -12.47 -1.29 6.36
N ASP A 83 -13.64 -0.65 6.33
CA ASP A 83 -14.65 -0.74 7.38
C ASP A 83 -14.16 -0.44 8.82
N ALA A 84 -13.19 0.47 8.94
CA ALA A 84 -12.62 0.86 10.22
C ALA A 84 -13.63 1.56 11.16
N ARG A 85 -14.70 2.12 10.59
CA ARG A 85 -15.79 2.80 11.32
C ARG A 85 -16.98 1.89 11.58
N GLY A 86 -16.96 0.70 11.00
CA GLY A 86 -18.04 -0.28 11.05
C GLY A 86 -19.16 0.00 10.05
N THR A 87 -19.88 -1.07 9.72
CA THR A 87 -21.08 -1.05 8.88
C THR A 87 -22.23 -1.64 9.66
N PHE A 88 -23.35 -0.93 9.68
CA PHE A 88 -24.61 -1.39 10.25
C PHE A 88 -25.63 -1.56 9.13
N THR A 89 -26.26 -2.73 9.06
CA THR A 89 -27.23 -3.06 8.04
C THR A 89 -28.61 -3.24 8.66
N PHE A 90 -29.57 -2.55 8.08
CA PHE A 90 -30.99 -2.57 8.45
C PHE A 90 -31.80 -3.17 7.30
N THR A 91 -32.36 -4.34 7.52
CA THR A 91 -33.21 -5.06 6.53
C THR A 91 -34.67 -5.02 6.88
N GLY A 92 -34.98 -4.64 8.12
CA GLY A 92 -36.32 -4.65 8.68
C GLY A 92 -36.72 -5.98 9.33
N ALA A 93 -35.83 -6.98 9.37
CA ALA A 93 -36.15 -8.26 9.97
C ALA A 93 -36.46 -8.14 11.48
N ALA A 94 -35.74 -7.26 12.19
CA ALA A 94 -35.94 -7.07 13.62
C ALA A 94 -37.13 -6.16 13.98
N ALA A 95 -37.46 -5.18 13.13
CA ALA A 95 -38.41 -4.11 13.47
C ALA A 95 -39.56 -3.96 12.45
N GLY A 96 -39.70 -4.89 11.51
CA GLY A 96 -40.72 -4.85 10.47
C GLY A 96 -40.44 -3.85 9.31
N SER A 97 -39.51 -2.92 9.51
CA SER A 97 -39.04 -1.97 8.50
C SER A 97 -37.60 -1.60 8.80
N ASP A 98 -36.79 -1.44 7.76
CA ASP A 98 -35.39 -1.02 7.85
C ASP A 98 -35.24 0.36 8.51
N PHE A 99 -36.11 1.31 8.14
CA PHE A 99 -36.13 2.64 8.74
C PHE A 99 -36.58 2.61 10.21
N ALA A 100 -37.54 1.76 10.57
CA ALA A 100 -37.93 1.58 11.98
C ALA A 100 -36.77 0.98 12.78
N GLY A 101 -36.06 -0.03 12.24
CA GLY A 101 -34.87 -0.59 12.86
C GLY A 101 -33.77 0.45 13.10
N PHE A 102 -33.56 1.34 12.14
CA PHE A 102 -32.61 2.44 12.27
C PHE A 102 -33.02 3.42 13.39
N LEU A 103 -34.26 3.87 13.43
CA LEU A 103 -34.76 4.78 14.48
C LEU A 103 -34.71 4.18 15.88
N LEU A 104 -34.90 2.87 15.99
CA LEU A 104 -34.79 2.13 17.25
C LEU A 104 -33.33 1.79 17.61
N GLY A 105 -32.39 1.99 16.69
CA GLY A 105 -30.98 1.63 16.91
C GLY A 105 -30.73 0.12 16.93
N VAL A 106 -31.58 -0.67 16.25
CA VAL A 106 -31.50 -2.12 16.22
C VAL A 106 -31.11 -2.59 14.79
N PRO A 107 -29.81 -2.65 14.46
CA PRO A 107 -29.38 -3.19 13.19
C PRO A 107 -29.55 -4.72 13.15
N ASP A 108 -29.84 -5.26 11.98
CA ASP A 108 -29.92 -6.71 11.77
C ASP A 108 -28.53 -7.36 11.71
N THR A 109 -27.55 -6.63 11.19
CA THR A 109 -26.15 -7.03 11.20
C THR A 109 -25.23 -5.83 11.44
N ALA A 110 -24.08 -6.11 12.07
CA ALA A 110 -23.01 -5.16 12.26
C ALA A 110 -21.67 -5.80 11.96
N SER A 111 -20.80 -5.06 11.28
CA SER A 111 -19.43 -5.49 10.99
C SER A 111 -18.45 -4.37 11.28
N ILE A 112 -17.22 -4.74 11.57
CA ILE A 112 -16.10 -3.81 11.72
C ILE A 112 -14.80 -4.55 11.41
N ALA A 113 -13.89 -3.88 10.68
CA ALA A 113 -12.57 -4.41 10.43
C ALA A 113 -11.58 -3.91 11.49
N TYR A 114 -10.93 -4.84 12.15
CA TYR A 114 -9.86 -4.58 13.10
C TYR A 114 -8.50 -4.84 12.49
N GLY A 115 -7.51 -4.10 12.95
CA GLY A 115 -6.12 -4.34 12.63
C GLY A 115 -5.41 -3.12 12.06
N ASN A 116 -4.14 -3.31 11.75
CA ASN A 116 -3.31 -2.27 11.16
C ASN A 116 -3.25 -2.47 9.64
N ALA A 117 -3.88 -1.56 8.90
CA ALA A 117 -3.91 -1.57 7.44
C ALA A 117 -2.65 -0.97 6.79
N ASP A 118 -1.72 -0.41 7.57
CA ASP A 118 -0.48 0.15 7.08
C ASP A 118 0.42 -0.94 6.49
N LYS A 119 0.86 -0.73 5.27
CA LYS A 119 1.84 -1.59 4.60
C LYS A 119 2.97 -0.75 4.03
N TYR A 120 4.19 -1.20 4.26
CA TYR A 120 5.42 -0.50 3.88
C TYR A 120 6.25 -1.38 2.96
N PHE A 121 5.95 -1.32 1.67
CA PHE A 121 6.65 -2.10 0.66
C PHE A 121 8.00 -1.49 0.30
N ARG A 122 8.99 -2.36 0.12
CA ARG A 122 10.36 -1.99 -0.23
C ARG A 122 10.88 -2.93 -1.29
N SER A 123 11.54 -2.36 -2.30
CA SER A 123 12.33 -3.11 -3.28
C SER A 123 13.56 -2.32 -3.67
N ASN A 124 14.61 -3.02 -4.07
CA ASN A 124 15.84 -2.43 -4.58
C ASN A 124 16.13 -3.03 -5.96
N ALA A 125 16.64 -2.19 -6.84
CA ALA A 125 17.14 -2.61 -8.14
C ALA A 125 18.61 -2.21 -8.24
N TRP A 126 19.40 -3.08 -8.81
CA TRP A 126 20.83 -2.92 -9.06
C TRP A 126 21.10 -3.19 -10.52
N ASP A 127 21.94 -2.38 -11.11
CA ASP A 127 22.36 -2.53 -12.49
C ASP A 127 23.86 -2.27 -12.57
N ALA A 128 24.55 -3.06 -13.37
CA ALA A 128 25.94 -2.84 -13.70
C ALA A 128 26.16 -3.16 -15.18
N SER A 129 26.86 -2.30 -15.87
CA SER A 129 27.12 -2.43 -17.30
C SER A 129 28.56 -2.11 -17.63
N VAL A 130 29.06 -2.76 -18.68
CA VAL A 130 30.35 -2.47 -19.29
C VAL A 130 30.19 -2.54 -20.80
N ALA A 131 30.77 -1.61 -21.48
CA ALA A 131 30.87 -1.62 -22.95
C ALA A 131 32.30 -1.26 -23.39
N ASP A 132 32.75 -1.84 -24.49
CA ASP A 132 34.02 -1.56 -25.13
C ASP A 132 33.82 -1.44 -26.66
N ASP A 133 34.22 -0.31 -27.19
CA ASP A 133 34.38 -0.10 -28.60
C ASP A 133 35.88 -0.29 -28.98
N TRP A 134 36.17 -1.47 -29.46
CA TRP A 134 37.54 -1.87 -29.80
C TRP A 134 37.84 -1.71 -31.29
N ARG A 135 38.83 -0.87 -31.61
CA ARG A 135 39.38 -0.73 -32.96
C ARG A 135 40.43 -1.80 -33.19
N VAL A 136 40.03 -2.92 -33.78
CA VAL A 136 40.94 -4.07 -34.02
C VAL A 136 41.96 -3.75 -35.11
N GLY A 137 41.57 -2.99 -36.12
CA GLY A 137 42.44 -2.62 -37.23
C GLY A 137 41.90 -1.42 -38.04
N ALA A 138 42.57 -1.04 -39.12
CA ALA A 138 42.25 0.10 -39.92
C ALA A 138 40.86 0.09 -40.59
N GLY A 139 40.27 -1.10 -40.75
CA GLY A 139 38.91 -1.23 -41.34
C GLY A 139 37.95 -2.06 -40.51
N PHE A 140 38.33 -2.42 -39.24
CA PHE A 140 37.51 -3.28 -38.43
C PHE A 140 37.43 -2.78 -36.97
N SER A 141 36.22 -2.59 -36.52
CA SER A 141 35.90 -2.25 -35.11
C SER A 141 34.88 -3.26 -34.56
N LEU A 142 35.01 -3.59 -33.30
CA LEU A 142 34.17 -4.53 -32.58
C LEU A 142 33.59 -3.82 -31.36
N ALA A 143 32.26 -3.80 -31.26
CA ALA A 143 31.54 -3.32 -30.09
C ALA A 143 31.07 -4.49 -29.23
N LEU A 144 31.48 -4.50 -27.98
CA LEU A 144 31.14 -5.51 -26.99
C LEU A 144 30.43 -4.83 -25.83
N ALA A 145 29.33 -5.42 -25.32
CA ALA A 145 28.66 -4.92 -24.15
C ALA A 145 28.14 -6.08 -23.29
N ALA A 146 28.19 -5.88 -21.97
CA ALA A 146 27.56 -6.76 -21.00
C ALA A 146 26.81 -5.92 -19.97
N ARG A 147 25.62 -6.40 -19.58
CA ARG A 147 24.80 -5.77 -18.55
C ARG A 147 24.29 -6.84 -17.59
N TRP A 148 24.35 -6.52 -16.31
CA TRP A 148 23.80 -7.31 -15.25
C TRP A 148 22.75 -6.51 -14.50
N GLU A 149 21.59 -7.11 -14.25
CA GLU A 149 20.48 -6.50 -13.52
C GLU A 149 20.01 -7.43 -12.42
N TYR A 150 19.72 -6.87 -11.25
CA TYR A 150 19.10 -7.58 -10.16
C TYR A 150 18.00 -6.75 -9.53
N ASN A 151 16.80 -7.30 -9.51
CA ASN A 151 15.65 -6.72 -8.83
C ASN A 151 15.33 -7.55 -7.59
N SER A 152 15.42 -6.95 -6.42
CA SER A 152 15.05 -7.64 -5.18
C SER A 152 13.55 -7.93 -5.14
N PRO A 153 13.12 -9.04 -4.53
CA PRO A 153 11.71 -9.24 -4.23
C PRO A 153 11.14 -8.09 -3.41
N ILE A 154 9.86 -7.81 -3.62
CA ILE A 154 9.15 -6.83 -2.79
C ILE A 154 9.02 -7.41 -1.39
N SER A 155 9.50 -6.67 -0.40
CA SER A 155 9.38 -7.02 1.01
C SER A 155 8.50 -6.00 1.74
N GLU A 156 7.77 -6.45 2.74
CA GLU A 156 7.08 -5.57 3.68
C GLU A 156 7.96 -5.37 4.92
N ARG A 157 8.17 -4.11 5.30
CA ARG A 157 9.15 -3.71 6.31
C ARG A 157 8.95 -4.36 7.68
N TYR A 158 7.73 -4.65 8.04
CA TYR A 158 7.35 -5.18 9.36
C TYR A 158 6.84 -6.62 9.31
N GLY A 159 6.96 -7.30 8.16
CA GLY A 159 6.53 -8.69 8.01
C GLY A 159 5.01 -8.90 8.10
N ARG A 160 4.22 -7.90 7.70
CA ARG A 160 2.75 -7.93 7.80
C ARG A 160 2.05 -8.66 6.66
N LEU A 161 2.80 -9.21 5.71
CA LEU A 161 2.25 -10.03 4.64
C LEU A 161 2.05 -11.45 5.15
N VAL A 162 0.83 -11.97 4.98
CA VAL A 162 0.48 -13.35 5.29
C VAL A 162 0.09 -14.04 3.99
N ASN A 163 0.69 -15.18 3.71
CA ASN A 163 0.26 -16.07 2.64
C ASN A 163 -0.60 -17.17 3.24
N MET A 164 -1.68 -17.53 2.56
CA MET A 164 -2.45 -18.71 2.89
C MET A 164 -1.65 -19.94 2.43
N ALA A 165 -1.11 -20.70 3.39
CA ALA A 165 -0.56 -22.02 3.10
C ALA A 165 -1.75 -22.99 3.02
N ILE A 166 -2.11 -23.41 1.81
CA ILE A 166 -3.05 -24.52 1.64
C ILE A 166 -2.22 -25.78 1.81
N ALA A 167 -2.31 -26.41 2.98
CA ALA A 167 -1.80 -27.76 3.19
C ALA A 167 -2.73 -28.70 2.41
N GLY A 168 -2.40 -28.94 1.14
CA GLY A 168 -3.09 -29.93 0.32
C GLY A 168 -2.58 -31.31 0.67
N ASN A 169 -3.32 -32.05 1.46
CA ASN A 169 -3.31 -33.50 1.35
C ASN A 169 -4.33 -33.86 0.25
N PHE A 170 -3.86 -34.04 -0.94
CA PHE A 170 -4.61 -34.70 -2.02
C PHE A 170 -4.13 -36.12 -2.17
#